data_73c49c7f390a1179861a8d4557e60da9
#
_entry.id   73c49c7f390a1179861a8d4557e60da9
#
_cell.length_a   1.000
_cell.length_b   1.000
_cell.length_c   1.000
_cell.angle_alpha   90.00
_cell.angle_beta   90.00
_cell.angle_gamma   90.00
#
_symmetry.space_group_name_H-M   'P 1'
#
loop_
_entity.id
_entity.type
_entity.pdbx_description
1 polymer ?
#
loop_
_entity_poly.entity_id
_entity_poly.type
_entity_poly.pdbx_seq_one_letter_code
_entity_poly.pdbx_strand_id
1 'polypeptide(L)'
;MRLAAAVVVLASTAWAQFKSTAPLVVAPTTVTDSKGHYVDGLTTADLILYDNNVPQKVQMDWMMYPIDLVVAVQTSENSGAVIDKLGGAGTLFTQLLAADAGETAVISFSDEVKVHQDFTGNPDLVTHALRMLRKEGGNAHMLDALREALLMLEKRPPGRRRIILMIAEKRDRSSQAKLPEVMEQTERLNAAIYWLTYSPMLQPFSVRPKTAEDLKPEAERIKRPQCSYCPAPDDTPVPPDLGPGGPMYAIGELLRLHKPDLSSLFARTTGGRTLNFLKKSALEEAIQLVGEEVHRQYILSFEPKGGVPGRFHAIRVAVKDRPELRASTRDGYWALQ
;
A
#
# COMPACT_ATOMS: atom_id res chain seq x y z
N MET A 1 51.65 -65.99 9.47
CA MET A 1 51.27 -64.81 8.66
C MET A 1 49.83 -64.43 9.01
N ARG A 2 49.65 -63.37 9.77
CA ARG A 2 48.29 -62.82 10.07
C ARG A 2 48.21 -61.45 9.43
N LEU A 3 47.38 -61.31 8.39
CA LEU A 3 47.08 -60.05 7.76
C LEU A 3 46.04 -59.32 8.66
N ALA A 4 46.39 -58.13 9.13
CA ALA A 4 45.46 -57.19 9.75
C ALA A 4 44.89 -56.28 8.67
N ALA A 5 43.57 -56.34 8.43
CA ALA A 5 42.88 -55.43 7.56
C ALA A 5 42.51 -54.15 8.34
N ALA A 6 43.05 -53.01 7.92
CA ALA A 6 42.71 -51.71 8.47
C ALA A 6 41.47 -51.18 7.71
N VAL A 7 40.36 -51.04 8.42
CA VAL A 7 39.14 -50.37 7.90
C VAL A 7 39.27 -48.87 8.11
N VAL A 8 39.45 -48.11 7.04
CA VAL A 8 39.42 -46.65 7.08
C VAL A 8 37.96 -46.17 6.94
N VAL A 9 37.39 -45.69 8.02
CA VAL A 9 36.07 -45.05 8.01
C VAL A 9 36.23 -43.61 7.58
N LEU A 10 35.86 -43.29 6.34
CA LEU A 10 35.75 -41.91 5.84
C LEU A 10 34.47 -41.29 6.40
N ALA A 11 34.59 -40.46 7.43
CA ALA A 11 33.51 -39.63 7.91
C ALA A 11 33.33 -38.45 6.97
N SER A 12 32.34 -38.53 6.08
CA SER A 12 31.89 -37.41 5.23
C SER A 12 31.12 -36.42 6.10
N THR A 13 31.77 -35.34 6.52
CA THR A 13 31.10 -34.19 7.13
C THR A 13 30.25 -33.49 6.07
N ALA A 14 28.94 -33.80 6.03
CA ALA A 14 27.98 -33.04 5.28
C ALA A 14 27.86 -31.63 5.90
N TRP A 15 28.48 -30.67 5.27
CA TRP A 15 28.25 -29.26 5.61
C TRP A 15 26.82 -28.92 5.14
N ALA A 16 25.87 -28.93 6.08
CA ALA A 16 24.57 -28.39 5.87
C ALA A 16 24.73 -26.86 5.68
N GLN A 17 24.74 -26.40 4.42
CA GLN A 17 24.62 -24.99 4.12
C GLN A 17 23.20 -24.57 4.46
N PHE A 18 23.01 -24.04 5.67
CA PHE A 18 21.84 -23.25 5.99
C PHE A 18 21.88 -21.99 5.11
N LYS A 19 21.19 -22.02 3.98
CA LYS A 19 20.82 -20.80 3.26
C LYS A 19 19.74 -20.11 4.12
N SER A 20 20.16 -19.28 5.06
CA SER A 20 19.29 -18.26 5.63
C SER A 20 18.99 -17.28 4.49
N THR A 21 17.88 -17.46 3.83
CA THR A 21 17.36 -16.45 2.91
C THR A 21 16.80 -15.32 3.77
N ALA A 22 17.62 -14.30 4.00
CA ALA A 22 17.11 -13.06 4.56
C ALA A 22 15.93 -12.58 3.70
N PRO A 23 14.81 -12.16 4.30
CA PRO A 23 13.66 -11.72 3.53
C PRO A 23 14.06 -10.53 2.65
N LEU A 24 13.82 -10.68 1.35
CA LEU A 24 14.12 -9.65 0.36
C LEU A 24 13.17 -8.47 0.56
N VAL A 25 13.72 -7.28 0.76
CA VAL A 25 12.94 -6.04 0.84
C VAL A 25 12.73 -5.50 -0.56
N VAL A 26 11.47 -5.31 -0.94
CA VAL A 26 11.06 -4.74 -2.23
C VAL A 26 10.70 -3.27 -2.05
N ALA A 27 11.28 -2.41 -2.87
CA ALA A 27 11.05 -0.97 -2.88
C ALA A 27 10.58 -0.52 -4.28
N PRO A 28 9.26 -0.59 -4.56
CA PRO A 28 8.72 -0.04 -5.80
C PRO A 28 9.04 1.46 -5.87
N THR A 29 9.68 1.87 -6.96
CA THR A 29 10.21 3.23 -7.09
C THR A 29 9.74 3.85 -8.39
N THR A 30 9.15 5.04 -8.32
CA THR A 30 8.88 5.88 -9.49
C THR A 30 9.91 6.98 -9.58
N VAL A 31 10.33 7.33 -10.79
CA VAL A 31 11.21 8.47 -11.03
C VAL A 31 10.51 9.45 -11.94
N THR A 32 10.50 10.73 -11.54
CA THR A 32 9.88 11.81 -12.31
C THR A 32 10.84 12.96 -12.51
N ASP A 33 10.64 13.72 -13.60
CA ASP A 33 11.31 14.99 -13.84
C ASP A 33 10.69 16.12 -13.00
N SER A 34 11.22 17.34 -13.15
CA SER A 34 10.72 18.53 -12.45
C SER A 34 9.30 18.94 -12.86
N LYS A 35 8.79 18.42 -13.98
CA LYS A 35 7.42 18.65 -14.48
C LYS A 35 6.46 17.54 -14.06
N GLY A 36 6.96 16.48 -13.40
CA GLY A 36 6.17 15.35 -12.97
C GLY A 36 5.99 14.24 -14.03
N HIS A 37 6.71 14.31 -15.16
CA HIS A 37 6.69 13.22 -16.15
C HIS A 37 7.55 12.07 -15.65
N TYR A 38 7.09 10.84 -15.86
CA TYR A 38 7.87 9.64 -15.55
C TYR A 38 9.11 9.56 -16.43
N VAL A 39 10.21 9.15 -15.81
CA VAL A 39 11.51 8.93 -16.48
C VAL A 39 11.75 7.43 -16.57
N ASP A 40 11.80 6.93 -17.79
CA ASP A 40 12.05 5.53 -18.09
C ASP A 40 13.53 5.29 -18.49
N GLY A 41 13.96 4.03 -18.52
CA GLY A 41 15.28 3.62 -19.04
C GLY A 41 16.43 3.77 -18.05
N LEU A 42 16.18 4.05 -16.76
CA LEU A 42 17.23 4.02 -15.75
C LEU A 42 17.66 2.60 -15.43
N THR A 43 18.92 2.44 -15.07
CA THR A 43 19.52 1.16 -14.68
C THR A 43 19.87 1.12 -13.18
N THR A 44 20.28 -0.02 -12.67
CA THR A 44 20.79 -0.13 -11.29
C THR A 44 21.99 0.76 -11.03
N ALA A 45 22.76 1.13 -12.05
CA ALA A 45 23.89 2.04 -11.92
C ALA A 45 23.47 3.51 -11.72
N ASP A 46 22.25 3.86 -12.13
CA ASP A 46 21.69 5.21 -12.01
C ASP A 46 20.95 5.42 -10.68
N LEU A 47 20.63 4.38 -9.95
CA LEU A 47 19.82 4.44 -8.73
C LEU A 47 20.64 4.04 -7.50
N ILE A 48 20.51 4.82 -6.42
CA ILE A 48 21.10 4.52 -5.13
C ILE A 48 19.98 4.40 -4.11
N LEU A 49 19.82 3.22 -3.53
CA LEU A 49 18.91 2.99 -2.41
C LEU A 49 19.68 3.07 -1.10
N TYR A 50 19.13 3.80 -0.16
CA TYR A 50 19.65 3.93 1.20
C TYR A 50 18.68 3.26 2.18
N ASP A 51 19.20 2.44 3.09
CA ASP A 51 18.53 1.90 4.25
C ASP A 51 19.15 2.58 5.50
N ASN A 52 18.36 3.35 6.25
CA ASN A 52 18.84 4.17 7.36
C ASN A 52 20.10 5.00 6.99
N ASN A 53 20.08 5.62 5.81
CA ASN A 53 21.19 6.38 5.21
C ASN A 53 22.43 5.54 4.81
N VAL A 54 22.40 4.23 4.92
CA VAL A 54 23.47 3.33 4.45
C VAL A 54 23.14 2.86 3.03
N PRO A 55 24.02 3.11 2.04
CA PRO A 55 23.76 2.67 0.67
C PRO A 55 23.75 1.14 0.59
N GLN A 56 22.77 0.60 -0.11
CA GLN A 56 22.57 -0.82 -0.29
C GLN A 56 22.89 -1.26 -1.72
N LYS A 57 23.32 -2.52 -1.86
CA LYS A 57 23.43 -3.14 -3.17
C LYS A 57 22.04 -3.58 -3.62
N VAL A 58 21.51 -2.89 -4.62
CA VAL A 58 20.18 -3.20 -5.15
C VAL A 58 20.27 -4.14 -6.35
N GLN A 59 19.23 -4.95 -6.49
CA GLN A 59 18.87 -5.63 -7.72
C GLN A 59 17.67 -4.89 -8.29
N MET A 60 17.56 -4.82 -9.61
CA MET A 60 16.43 -4.25 -10.30
C MET A 60 15.86 -5.33 -11.20
N ASP A 61 14.66 -5.74 -10.90
CA ASP A 61 13.97 -6.70 -11.73
C ASP A 61 13.20 -5.96 -12.82
N TRP A 62 13.66 -6.17 -14.05
CA TRP A 62 12.97 -5.73 -15.27
C TRP A 62 11.89 -6.72 -15.69
N MET A 63 11.83 -7.88 -15.04
CA MET A 63 10.80 -8.87 -15.35
C MET A 63 9.45 -8.29 -14.89
N MET A 64 8.57 -8.19 -15.84
CA MET A 64 7.17 -7.87 -15.61
C MET A 64 6.54 -9.03 -14.83
N TYR A 65 6.64 -8.95 -13.50
CA TYR A 65 5.96 -9.91 -12.64
C TYR A 65 4.45 -9.77 -12.84
N PRO A 66 3.73 -10.85 -13.08
CA PRO A 66 2.28 -10.82 -13.12
C PRO A 66 1.71 -10.15 -11.88
N ILE A 67 0.67 -9.36 -12.06
CA ILE A 67 0.04 -8.62 -10.97
C ILE A 67 -1.14 -9.42 -10.43
N ASP A 68 -1.18 -9.61 -9.12
CA ASP A 68 -2.38 -10.02 -8.40
C ASP A 68 -2.97 -8.78 -7.73
N LEU A 69 -4.11 -8.34 -8.27
CA LEU A 69 -4.82 -7.14 -7.83
C LEU A 69 -6.06 -7.52 -7.03
N VAL A 70 -6.22 -6.98 -5.83
CA VAL A 70 -7.49 -7.00 -5.11
C VAL A 70 -8.10 -5.59 -5.15
N VAL A 71 -9.28 -5.47 -5.75
CA VAL A 71 -10.08 -4.24 -5.74
C VAL A 71 -11.05 -4.33 -4.56
N ALA A 72 -10.82 -3.51 -3.54
CA ALA A 72 -11.64 -3.46 -2.34
C ALA A 72 -12.49 -2.17 -2.34
N VAL A 73 -13.80 -2.33 -2.43
CA VAL A 73 -14.75 -1.22 -2.58
C VAL A 73 -15.59 -1.07 -1.32
N GLN A 74 -15.57 0.12 -0.74
CA GLN A 74 -16.51 0.48 0.32
C GLN A 74 -17.92 0.59 -0.23
N THR A 75 -18.88 -0.08 0.43
CA THR A 75 -20.29 -0.12 0.01
C THR A 75 -21.25 0.47 1.06
N SER A 76 -20.74 1.19 2.05
CA SER A 76 -21.54 1.85 3.07
C SER A 76 -22.38 3.03 2.51
N GLU A 77 -23.17 3.68 3.36
CA GLU A 77 -24.16 4.71 2.96
C GLU A 77 -23.63 5.80 2.03
N ASN A 78 -22.38 6.22 2.21
CA ASN A 78 -21.80 7.34 1.46
C ASN A 78 -21.20 6.94 0.09
N SER A 79 -21.23 5.66 -0.27
CA SER A 79 -20.54 5.12 -1.45
C SER A 79 -21.41 5.01 -2.71
N GLY A 80 -22.71 5.27 -2.65
CA GLY A 80 -23.63 5.03 -3.76
C GLY A 80 -23.19 5.65 -5.09
N ALA A 81 -22.77 6.92 -5.06
CA ALA A 81 -22.30 7.62 -6.26
C ALA A 81 -21.02 7.05 -6.88
N VAL A 82 -20.19 6.39 -6.07
CA VAL A 82 -18.96 5.72 -6.49
C VAL A 82 -19.28 4.36 -7.09
N ILE A 83 -20.15 3.58 -6.43
CA ILE A 83 -20.61 2.26 -6.90
C ILE A 83 -21.22 2.36 -8.29
N ASP A 84 -22.11 3.34 -8.52
CA ASP A 84 -22.76 3.56 -9.83
C ASP A 84 -21.73 3.79 -10.95
N LYS A 85 -20.59 4.41 -10.63
CA LYS A 85 -19.52 4.67 -11.60
C LYS A 85 -18.64 3.44 -11.83
N LEU A 86 -18.33 2.69 -10.79
CA LEU A 86 -17.51 1.50 -10.90
C LEU A 86 -18.13 0.45 -11.82
N GLY A 87 -19.45 0.36 -11.87
CA GLY A 87 -20.15 -0.52 -12.80
C GLY A 87 -19.84 -0.23 -14.28
N GLY A 88 -19.43 1.00 -14.63
CA GLY A 88 -18.97 1.38 -15.97
C GLY A 88 -17.45 1.33 -16.17
N ALA A 89 -16.66 1.28 -15.09
CA ALA A 89 -15.21 1.39 -15.12
C ALA A 89 -14.48 0.03 -15.31
N GLY A 90 -15.19 -1.06 -15.53
CA GLY A 90 -14.60 -2.40 -15.61
C GLY A 90 -13.47 -2.55 -16.64
N THR A 91 -13.57 -1.82 -17.76
CA THR A 91 -12.51 -1.80 -18.79
C THR A 91 -11.22 -1.13 -18.31
N LEU A 92 -11.31 -0.22 -17.33
CA LEU A 92 -10.12 0.44 -16.78
C LEU A 92 -9.26 -0.52 -15.96
N PHE A 93 -9.89 -1.46 -15.27
CA PHE A 93 -9.16 -2.48 -14.51
C PHE A 93 -8.41 -3.45 -15.41
N THR A 94 -8.86 -3.66 -16.65
CA THR A 94 -8.12 -4.42 -17.67
C THR A 94 -6.79 -3.76 -18.04
N GLN A 95 -6.70 -2.44 -17.98
CA GLN A 95 -5.45 -1.72 -18.26
C GLN A 95 -4.40 -1.97 -17.17
N LEU A 96 -4.83 -2.15 -15.91
CA LEU A 96 -3.95 -2.58 -14.83
C LEU A 96 -3.45 -4.03 -14.98
N LEU A 97 -4.11 -4.82 -15.83
CA LEU A 97 -3.85 -6.26 -15.98
C LEU A 97 -3.19 -6.61 -17.32
N ALA A 98 -3.47 -5.82 -18.38
CA ALA A 98 -3.24 -6.24 -19.77
C ALA A 98 -1.77 -6.47 -20.13
N ALA A 99 -0.82 -5.84 -19.44
CA ALA A 99 0.60 -5.98 -19.75
C ALA A 99 1.24 -7.27 -19.20
N ASP A 100 0.69 -7.87 -18.10
CA ASP A 100 1.48 -8.76 -17.24
C ASP A 100 0.81 -10.11 -16.92
N ALA A 101 -0.16 -10.57 -17.69
CA ALA A 101 -0.93 -11.79 -17.38
C ALA A 101 -1.46 -11.80 -15.92
N GLY A 102 -1.87 -10.62 -15.45
CA GLY A 102 -2.34 -10.40 -14.10
C GLY A 102 -3.74 -10.95 -13.86
N GLU A 103 -4.11 -11.09 -12.60
CA GLU A 103 -5.43 -11.52 -12.18
C GLU A 103 -6.01 -10.55 -11.15
N THR A 104 -7.33 -10.35 -11.21
CA THR A 104 -8.05 -9.44 -10.31
C THR A 104 -9.11 -10.16 -9.51
N ALA A 105 -9.15 -9.86 -8.23
CA ALA A 105 -10.27 -10.19 -7.34
C ALA A 105 -11.03 -8.92 -6.97
N VAL A 106 -12.33 -9.06 -6.69
CA VAL A 106 -13.21 -7.96 -6.28
C VAL A 106 -13.86 -8.29 -4.95
N ILE A 107 -13.64 -7.44 -3.96
CA ILE A 107 -14.31 -7.51 -2.66
C ILE A 107 -15.05 -6.21 -2.37
N SER A 108 -16.11 -6.30 -1.59
CA SER A 108 -16.76 -5.12 -1.01
C SER A 108 -16.71 -5.18 0.51
N PHE A 109 -16.83 -4.03 1.13
CA PHE A 109 -16.91 -3.95 2.57
C PHE A 109 -17.79 -2.80 3.06
N SER A 110 -18.49 -3.09 4.14
CA SER A 110 -19.30 -2.17 4.93
C SER A 110 -19.27 -2.63 6.39
N ASP A 111 -20.35 -3.19 6.90
CA ASP A 111 -20.42 -3.90 8.19
C ASP A 111 -19.78 -5.32 8.08
N GLU A 112 -19.71 -5.85 6.88
CA GLU A 112 -19.09 -7.14 6.54
C GLU A 112 -18.20 -7.00 5.31
N VAL A 113 -17.24 -7.92 5.15
CA VAL A 113 -16.43 -8.06 3.94
C VAL A 113 -17.00 -9.17 3.09
N LYS A 114 -17.25 -8.91 1.80
CA LYS A 114 -17.82 -9.88 0.85
C LYS A 114 -16.92 -10.02 -0.37
N VAL A 115 -16.61 -11.26 -0.74
CA VAL A 115 -15.90 -11.57 -1.99
C VAL A 115 -16.95 -11.74 -3.10
N HIS A 116 -16.89 -10.88 -4.12
CA HIS A 116 -17.77 -10.93 -5.29
C HIS A 116 -17.15 -11.70 -6.44
N GLN A 117 -15.83 -11.64 -6.58
CA GLN A 117 -15.06 -12.34 -7.58
C GLN A 117 -13.70 -12.70 -7.01
N ASP A 118 -13.36 -13.99 -7.04
CA ASP A 118 -11.99 -14.44 -6.75
C ASP A 118 -11.07 -14.14 -7.94
N PHE A 119 -9.77 -14.33 -7.79
CA PHE A 119 -8.78 -14.00 -8.81
C PHE A 119 -9.13 -14.59 -10.17
N THR A 120 -9.19 -13.71 -11.16
CA THR A 120 -9.45 -14.07 -12.56
C THR A 120 -8.72 -13.13 -13.51
N GLY A 121 -8.23 -13.70 -14.62
CA GLY A 121 -7.72 -12.92 -15.75
C GLY A 121 -8.81 -12.49 -16.74
N ASN A 122 -10.08 -12.87 -16.49
CA ASN A 122 -11.19 -12.51 -17.37
C ASN A 122 -11.79 -11.14 -16.99
N PRO A 123 -11.62 -10.11 -17.83
CA PRO A 123 -12.13 -8.76 -17.56
C PRO A 123 -13.65 -8.66 -17.48
N ASP A 124 -14.37 -9.55 -18.16
CA ASP A 124 -15.82 -9.53 -18.14
C ASP A 124 -16.38 -9.97 -16.77
N LEU A 125 -15.72 -10.94 -16.12
CA LEU A 125 -16.08 -11.38 -14.77
C LEU A 125 -15.83 -10.26 -13.75
N VAL A 126 -14.70 -9.56 -13.87
CA VAL A 126 -14.37 -8.38 -13.03
C VAL A 126 -15.42 -7.28 -13.24
N THR A 127 -15.74 -6.96 -14.48
CA THR A 127 -16.77 -5.97 -14.83
C THR A 127 -18.14 -6.36 -14.28
N HIS A 128 -18.51 -7.63 -14.40
CA HIS A 128 -19.76 -8.14 -13.86
C HIS A 128 -19.80 -7.98 -12.33
N ALA A 129 -18.76 -8.40 -11.63
CA ALA A 129 -18.66 -8.27 -10.17
C ALA A 129 -18.82 -6.82 -9.71
N LEU A 130 -18.16 -5.87 -10.39
CA LEU A 130 -18.27 -4.44 -10.08
C LEU A 130 -19.68 -3.90 -10.33
N ARG A 131 -20.38 -4.35 -11.37
CA ARG A 131 -21.78 -3.99 -11.66
C ARG A 131 -22.77 -4.54 -10.65
N MET A 132 -22.41 -5.65 -10.00
CA MET A 132 -23.25 -6.27 -8.99
C MET A 132 -23.12 -5.64 -7.61
N LEU A 133 -22.15 -4.75 -7.40
CA LEU A 133 -22.01 -4.03 -6.13
C LEU A 133 -23.27 -3.22 -5.82
N ARG A 134 -23.68 -3.26 -4.56
CA ARG A 134 -24.83 -2.50 -4.05
C ARG A 134 -24.43 -1.80 -2.77
N LYS A 135 -25.06 -0.69 -2.50
CA LYS A 135 -24.92 0.01 -1.24
C LYS A 135 -25.49 -0.86 -0.11
N GLU A 136 -24.67 -1.12 0.90
CA GLU A 136 -25.00 -1.97 2.04
C GLU A 136 -24.40 -1.41 3.32
N GLY A 137 -25.10 -1.59 4.46
CA GLY A 137 -24.58 -1.26 5.79
C GLY A 137 -24.31 0.22 6.05
N GLY A 138 -23.88 0.52 7.26
CA GLY A 138 -23.62 1.88 7.76
C GLY A 138 -22.15 2.16 8.08
N ASN A 139 -21.36 1.12 8.34
CA ASN A 139 -19.96 1.23 8.76
C ASN A 139 -18.99 1.07 7.59
N ALA A 140 -17.70 1.17 7.89
CA ALA A 140 -16.62 0.99 6.94
C ALA A 140 -15.47 0.25 7.64
N HIS A 141 -15.55 -1.09 7.64
CA HIS A 141 -14.56 -1.97 8.26
C HIS A 141 -13.32 -2.11 7.35
N MET A 142 -12.54 -1.04 7.23
CA MET A 142 -11.42 -0.93 6.28
C MET A 142 -10.27 -1.87 6.61
N LEU A 143 -9.91 -1.99 7.90
CA LEU A 143 -8.83 -2.91 8.32
C LEU A 143 -9.24 -4.37 8.14
N ASP A 144 -10.52 -4.71 8.31
CA ASP A 144 -11.01 -6.06 8.02
C ASP A 144 -10.95 -6.36 6.53
N ALA A 145 -11.28 -5.38 5.68
CA ALA A 145 -11.15 -5.51 4.23
C ALA A 145 -9.70 -5.67 3.78
N LEU A 146 -8.77 -4.90 4.36
CA LEU A 146 -7.34 -5.05 4.09
C LEU A 146 -6.84 -6.43 4.52
N ARG A 147 -7.24 -6.90 5.71
CA ARG A 147 -6.89 -8.23 6.20
C ARG A 147 -7.38 -9.32 5.24
N GLU A 148 -8.64 -9.26 4.79
CA GLU A 148 -9.18 -10.23 3.84
C GLU A 148 -8.42 -10.19 2.50
N ALA A 149 -8.18 -9.00 1.96
CA ALA A 149 -7.40 -8.84 0.74
C ALA A 149 -5.99 -9.44 0.87
N LEU A 150 -5.32 -9.23 2.01
CA LEU A 150 -4.01 -9.81 2.28
C LEU A 150 -4.07 -11.34 2.41
N LEU A 151 -5.10 -11.90 3.06
CA LEU A 151 -5.31 -13.35 3.13
C LEU A 151 -5.55 -13.98 1.75
N MET A 152 -6.27 -13.29 0.86
CA MET A 152 -6.44 -13.72 -0.52
C MET A 152 -5.11 -13.71 -1.28
N LEU A 153 -4.31 -12.63 -1.14
CA LEU A 153 -3.00 -12.50 -1.77
C LEU A 153 -1.96 -13.49 -1.22
N GLU A 154 -2.06 -13.88 0.05
CA GLU A 154 -1.15 -14.87 0.66
C GLU A 154 -1.26 -16.25 0.01
N LYS A 155 -2.43 -16.61 -0.47
CA LYS A 155 -2.70 -17.88 -1.18
C LYS A 155 -2.15 -17.88 -2.61
N ARG A 156 -1.71 -16.74 -3.12
CA ARG A 156 -1.21 -16.61 -4.51
C ARG A 156 0.23 -17.13 -4.65
N PRO A 157 0.59 -17.64 -5.82
CA PRO A 157 1.95 -18.11 -6.07
C PRO A 157 3.01 -17.05 -5.77
N PRO A 158 4.22 -17.43 -5.35
CA PRO A 158 5.32 -16.49 -5.20
C PRO A 158 5.76 -15.91 -6.55
N GLY A 159 6.50 -14.80 -6.53
CA GLY A 159 7.00 -14.16 -7.74
C GLY A 159 5.95 -13.33 -8.50
N ARG A 160 4.84 -12.97 -7.87
CA ARG A 160 3.81 -12.07 -8.42
C ARG A 160 3.80 -10.77 -7.63
N ARG A 161 3.51 -9.66 -8.30
CA ARG A 161 3.31 -8.36 -7.63
C ARG A 161 1.94 -8.35 -6.96
N ARG A 162 1.91 -8.05 -5.69
CA ARG A 162 0.70 -8.00 -4.88
C ARG A 162 0.25 -6.56 -4.72
N ILE A 163 -0.94 -6.24 -5.21
CA ILE A 163 -1.48 -4.88 -5.18
C ILE A 163 -2.89 -4.92 -4.60
N ILE A 164 -3.17 -4.00 -3.69
CA ILE A 164 -4.52 -3.75 -3.19
C ILE A 164 -4.91 -2.34 -3.61
N LEU A 165 -6.03 -2.21 -4.31
CA LEU A 165 -6.65 -0.95 -4.65
C LEU A 165 -7.88 -0.73 -3.78
N MET A 166 -7.73 0.12 -2.75
CA MET A 166 -8.83 0.52 -1.88
C MET A 166 -9.59 1.68 -2.49
N ILE A 167 -10.91 1.56 -2.64
CA ILE A 167 -11.80 2.65 -3.06
C ILE A 167 -12.73 2.94 -1.89
N ALA A 168 -12.34 3.92 -1.07
CA ALA A 168 -12.92 4.11 0.24
C ALA A 168 -12.77 5.53 0.79
N GLU A 169 -13.50 5.85 1.83
CA GLU A 169 -13.24 7.00 2.70
C GLU A 169 -11.88 6.86 3.40
N LYS A 170 -11.47 7.87 4.17
CA LYS A 170 -10.17 7.89 4.87
C LYS A 170 -10.18 7.24 6.26
N ARG A 171 -11.35 6.97 6.81
CA ARG A 171 -11.51 6.59 8.22
C ARG A 171 -12.11 5.21 8.35
N ASP A 172 -11.40 4.38 9.08
CA ASP A 172 -11.95 3.11 9.57
C ASP A 172 -13.06 3.34 10.61
N ARG A 173 -14.09 2.52 10.53
CA ARG A 173 -15.19 2.53 11.49
C ARG A 173 -15.48 1.10 11.94
N SER A 174 -15.01 0.80 13.15
CA SER A 174 -15.38 -0.43 13.87
C SER A 174 -14.81 -1.73 13.34
N SER A 175 -13.68 -1.72 12.61
CA SER A 175 -12.98 -2.96 12.23
C SER A 175 -12.59 -3.77 13.46
N GLN A 176 -12.64 -5.08 13.36
CA GLN A 176 -12.14 -6.01 14.37
C GLN A 176 -10.62 -6.23 14.25
N ALA A 177 -10.10 -6.18 13.02
CA ALA A 177 -8.67 -6.27 12.76
C ALA A 177 -7.92 -5.08 13.37
N LYS A 178 -6.74 -5.35 13.90
CA LYS A 178 -5.90 -4.32 14.51
C LYS A 178 -4.87 -3.81 13.51
N LEU A 179 -4.66 -2.49 13.52
CA LEU A 179 -3.72 -1.85 12.60
C LEU A 179 -2.31 -2.49 12.59
N PRO A 180 -1.69 -2.81 13.75
CA PRO A 180 -0.37 -3.43 13.75
C PRO A 180 -0.32 -4.78 13.04
N GLU A 181 -1.33 -5.61 13.24
CA GLU A 181 -1.44 -6.95 12.63
C GLU A 181 -1.55 -6.86 11.10
N VAL A 182 -2.40 -5.93 10.63
CA VAL A 182 -2.59 -5.70 9.19
C VAL A 182 -1.32 -5.13 8.56
N MET A 183 -0.62 -4.22 9.25
CA MET A 183 0.64 -3.68 8.75
C MET A 183 1.74 -4.74 8.66
N GLU A 184 1.91 -5.56 9.68
CA GLU A 184 2.88 -6.66 9.68
C GLU A 184 2.61 -7.64 8.51
N GLN A 185 1.34 -8.01 8.32
CA GLN A 185 0.96 -8.88 7.21
C GLN A 185 1.23 -8.23 5.84
N THR A 186 0.96 -6.92 5.71
CA THR A 186 1.24 -6.14 4.51
C THR A 186 2.73 -6.15 4.17
N GLU A 187 3.58 -5.92 5.17
CA GLU A 187 5.03 -5.95 5.01
C GLU A 187 5.54 -7.34 4.63
N ARG A 188 5.08 -8.38 5.32
CA ARG A 188 5.46 -9.76 5.05
C ARG A 188 5.14 -10.19 3.62
N LEU A 189 4.03 -9.72 3.08
CA LEU A 189 3.59 -10.03 1.72
C LEU A 189 4.20 -9.09 0.66
N ASN A 190 4.89 -8.02 1.06
CA ASN A 190 5.35 -6.95 0.17
C ASN A 190 4.21 -6.42 -0.72
N ALA A 191 3.01 -6.28 -0.16
CA ALA A 191 1.85 -5.80 -0.89
C ALA A 191 1.86 -4.26 -0.98
N ALA A 192 1.71 -3.72 -2.19
CA ALA A 192 1.54 -2.28 -2.41
C ALA A 192 0.07 -1.89 -2.28
N ILE A 193 -0.22 -0.83 -1.53
CA ILE A 193 -1.59 -0.39 -1.30
C ILE A 193 -1.82 0.98 -1.93
N TYR A 194 -2.69 1.01 -2.93
CA TYR A 194 -3.21 2.24 -3.54
C TYR A 194 -4.55 2.57 -2.94
N TRP A 195 -4.79 3.86 -2.70
CA TRP A 195 -6.02 4.28 -2.06
C TRP A 195 -6.69 5.41 -2.84
N LEU A 196 -7.85 5.14 -3.39
CA LEU A 196 -8.70 6.15 -4.01
C LEU A 196 -9.71 6.64 -2.98
N THR A 197 -9.51 7.86 -2.49
CA THR A 197 -10.38 8.43 -1.48
C THR A 197 -11.39 9.37 -2.08
N TYR A 198 -12.60 9.34 -1.55
CA TYR A 198 -13.66 10.28 -1.88
C TYR A 198 -14.19 10.99 -0.63
N SER A 199 -14.72 12.19 -0.85
CA SER A 199 -15.39 12.92 0.23
C SER A 199 -16.88 12.54 0.29
N PRO A 200 -17.46 12.41 1.48
CA PRO A 200 -18.93 12.26 1.65
C PRO A 200 -19.74 13.36 0.95
N MET A 201 -19.13 14.51 0.64
CA MET A 201 -19.78 15.61 -0.08
C MET A 201 -20.02 15.33 -1.59
N LEU A 202 -19.58 14.18 -2.11
CA LEU A 202 -19.88 13.74 -3.49
C LEU A 202 -21.33 13.28 -3.71
N GLN A 203 -22.15 13.26 -2.67
CA GLN A 203 -23.59 13.02 -2.85
C GLN A 203 -24.19 14.15 -3.66
N PRO A 204 -25.00 13.87 -4.71
CA PRO A 204 -25.75 14.91 -5.37
C PRO A 204 -26.60 15.62 -4.31
N PHE A 205 -26.75 16.95 -4.45
CA PHE A 205 -27.51 17.84 -3.56
C PHE A 205 -29.00 17.44 -3.43
N SER A 206 -29.28 16.24 -3.00
CA SER A 206 -30.61 15.76 -2.65
C SER A 206 -30.85 15.80 -1.13
N VAL A 207 -29.84 16.18 -0.36
CA VAL A 207 -30.03 16.51 1.04
C VAL A 207 -30.59 17.93 1.09
N ARG A 208 -31.84 18.06 1.52
CA ARG A 208 -32.52 19.30 1.85
C ARG A 208 -31.51 20.23 2.52
N PRO A 209 -31.28 21.46 1.98
CA PRO A 209 -30.35 22.39 2.63
C PRO A 209 -30.83 22.57 4.07
N LYS A 210 -29.94 22.35 5.03
CA LYS A 210 -30.20 22.66 6.43
C LYS A 210 -30.64 24.11 6.48
N THR A 211 -31.80 24.36 7.02
CA THR A 211 -32.33 25.71 7.18
C THR A 211 -31.44 26.49 8.14
N ALA A 212 -31.43 27.82 8.04
CA ALA A 212 -30.61 28.68 8.90
C ALA A 212 -30.85 28.44 10.40
N GLU A 213 -31.92 27.75 10.76
CA GLU A 213 -32.30 27.34 12.12
C GLU A 213 -31.46 26.14 12.62
N ASP A 214 -31.06 25.24 11.71
CA ASP A 214 -30.24 24.06 12.05
C ASP A 214 -28.75 24.40 12.25
N LEU A 215 -28.32 25.61 11.92
CA LEU A 215 -26.93 26.08 11.98
C LEU A 215 -26.59 26.92 13.23
N LYS A 216 -27.59 27.32 14.02
CA LYS A 216 -27.38 28.21 15.17
C LYS A 216 -26.56 27.67 16.36
N PRO A 217 -26.46 26.34 16.65
CA PRO A 217 -25.68 25.90 17.82
C PRO A 217 -24.18 25.75 17.61
N GLU A 218 -23.72 25.66 16.35
CA GLU A 218 -22.33 25.30 16.04
C GLU A 218 -21.39 26.50 15.89
N ALA A 219 -21.93 27.66 15.55
CA ALA A 219 -21.16 28.90 15.38
C ALA A 219 -20.66 29.51 16.72
N GLU A 220 -21.27 29.14 17.85
CA GLU A 220 -20.88 29.64 19.16
C GLU A 220 -19.79 28.82 19.87
N ARG A 221 -19.43 27.66 19.35
CA ARG A 221 -18.46 26.74 19.99
C ARG A 221 -17.01 26.86 19.50
N ILE A 222 -16.71 27.67 18.49
CA ILE A 222 -15.34 27.83 18.02
C ILE A 222 -14.79 29.20 18.41
N LYS A 223 -14.58 29.42 19.70
CA LYS A 223 -13.53 30.35 20.13
C LYS A 223 -12.20 29.64 20.02
N ARG A 224 -11.52 29.90 18.89
CA ARG A 224 -10.12 29.49 18.74
C ARG A 224 -9.25 30.19 19.76
N PRO A 225 -8.44 29.47 20.56
CA PRO A 225 -7.39 30.12 21.32
C PRO A 225 -6.42 30.75 20.32
N GLN A 226 -6.13 32.03 20.46
CA GLN A 226 -5.06 32.70 19.70
C GLN A 226 -3.74 32.02 20.06
N CYS A 227 -3.17 31.33 19.12
CA CYS A 227 -1.81 30.78 19.23
C CYS A 227 -0.82 31.97 19.15
N SER A 228 -0.15 32.28 20.24
CA SER A 228 0.80 33.39 20.34
C SER A 228 2.19 33.06 19.76
N TYR A 229 2.42 31.83 19.30
CA TYR A 229 3.67 31.40 18.69
C TYR A 229 3.43 30.21 17.77
N CYS A 230 3.41 30.46 16.48
CA CYS A 230 3.48 29.42 15.45
C CYS A 230 4.86 29.55 14.77
N PRO A 231 5.79 28.60 14.96
CA PRO A 231 6.99 28.58 14.15
C PRO A 231 6.64 28.32 12.68
N ALA A 232 7.39 28.96 11.78
CA ALA A 232 7.26 28.84 10.33
C ALA A 232 7.46 27.37 9.91
N PRO A 233 6.81 26.93 8.82
CA PRO A 233 7.00 25.57 8.30
C PRO A 233 8.30 25.49 7.53
N ASP A 234 9.39 25.32 8.24
CA ASP A 234 10.63 24.81 7.69
C ASP A 234 10.81 23.49 8.41
N ASP A 235 10.50 22.38 7.67
CA ASP A 235 11.05 21.12 8.15
C ASP A 235 10.48 19.95 7.37
N THR A 236 11.37 19.31 6.67
CA THR A 236 11.29 17.87 6.42
C THR A 236 10.99 17.16 7.75
N PRO A 237 9.95 16.32 7.84
CA PRO A 237 9.70 15.59 9.07
C PRO A 237 10.89 14.65 9.35
N VAL A 238 11.67 14.99 10.34
CA VAL A 238 12.61 14.04 10.96
C VAL A 238 11.71 12.96 11.59
N PRO A 239 11.89 11.66 11.24
CA PRO A 239 11.19 10.59 11.94
C PRO A 239 11.52 10.71 13.42
N PRO A 240 10.55 10.63 14.34
CA PRO A 240 10.84 10.66 15.76
C PRO A 240 11.82 9.54 16.08
N ASP A 241 12.83 9.87 16.87
CA ASP A 241 13.78 8.89 17.43
C ASP A 241 12.96 7.95 18.34
N LEU A 242 12.55 6.82 17.77
CA LEU A 242 11.68 5.86 18.43
C LEU A 242 12.54 5.05 19.36
N GLY A 243 12.51 5.40 20.66
CA GLY A 243 13.15 4.67 21.74
C GLY A 243 12.85 3.16 21.75
N PRO A 244 13.34 2.40 22.72
CA PRO A 244 13.40 0.92 22.71
C PRO A 244 12.02 0.25 22.86
N GLY A 245 11.11 0.52 21.93
CA GLY A 245 9.81 -0.15 21.82
C GLY A 245 9.63 -0.62 20.39
N GLY A 246 9.30 -1.88 20.17
CA GLY A 246 9.10 -2.46 18.86
C GLY A 246 8.03 -1.75 18.01
N PRO A 247 7.74 -2.24 16.79
CA PRO A 247 6.79 -1.63 15.84
C PRO A 247 5.44 -1.29 16.47
N MET A 248 5.00 -2.08 17.44
CA MET A 248 3.78 -1.88 18.24
C MET A 248 3.77 -0.57 19.04
N TYR A 249 4.93 -0.11 19.51
CA TYR A 249 5.01 1.11 20.32
C TYR A 249 4.91 2.37 19.45
N ALA A 250 5.61 2.37 18.30
CA ALA A 250 5.56 3.48 17.35
C ALA A 250 4.16 3.68 16.75
N ILE A 251 3.50 2.58 16.41
CA ILE A 251 2.11 2.61 15.94
C ILE A 251 1.16 3.03 17.07
N GLY A 252 1.40 2.57 18.30
CA GLY A 252 0.64 2.97 19.48
C GLY A 252 0.72 4.46 19.77
N GLU A 253 1.88 5.09 19.58
CA GLU A 253 2.09 6.53 19.76
C GLU A 253 1.43 7.35 18.64
N LEU A 254 1.52 6.89 17.38
CA LEU A 254 0.80 7.49 16.25
C LEU A 254 -0.72 7.44 16.44
N LEU A 255 -1.23 6.35 17.00
CA LEU A 255 -2.66 6.17 17.33
C LEU A 255 -3.12 7.07 18.49
N ARG A 256 -2.23 7.44 19.41
CA ARG A 256 -2.55 8.32 20.54
C ARG A 256 -2.70 9.77 20.13
N LEU A 257 -1.94 10.23 19.16
CA LEU A 257 -1.83 11.65 18.84
C LEU A 257 -2.94 12.15 17.89
N HIS A 258 -3.46 11.34 16.98
CA HIS A 258 -4.60 11.69 16.10
C HIS A 258 -5.22 10.41 15.56
N LYS A 259 -6.52 10.43 15.18
CA LYS A 259 -7.13 9.34 14.38
C LYS A 259 -6.39 9.27 13.05
N PRO A 260 -5.55 8.25 12.79
CA PRO A 260 -4.67 8.24 11.65
C PRO A 260 -5.47 8.22 10.35
N ASP A 261 -5.02 9.00 9.38
CA ASP A 261 -5.45 8.82 7.99
C ASP A 261 -4.82 7.51 7.47
N LEU A 262 -5.59 6.42 7.55
CA LEU A 262 -5.13 5.10 7.15
C LEU A 262 -4.69 5.06 5.68
N SER A 263 -5.35 5.85 4.83
CA SER A 263 -5.04 5.88 3.40
C SER A 263 -3.62 6.38 3.16
N SER A 264 -3.23 7.46 3.81
CA SER A 264 -1.87 8.01 3.72
C SER A 264 -0.84 7.09 4.37
N LEU A 265 -1.18 6.50 5.52
CA LEU A 265 -0.27 5.60 6.23
C LEU A 265 0.08 4.38 5.37
N PHE A 266 -0.90 3.62 4.92
CA PHE A 266 -0.65 2.42 4.12
C PHE A 266 -0.01 2.73 2.77
N ALA A 267 -0.47 3.77 2.06
CA ALA A 267 0.11 4.12 0.78
C ALA A 267 1.61 4.44 0.89
N ARG A 268 2.01 5.27 1.86
CA ARG A 268 3.41 5.65 2.05
C ARG A 268 4.30 4.50 2.50
N THR A 269 3.84 3.68 3.43
CA THR A 269 4.64 2.56 3.95
C THR A 269 4.81 1.43 2.95
N THR A 270 3.91 1.31 1.96
CA THR A 270 3.92 0.20 0.99
C THR A 270 4.43 0.60 -0.40
N GLY A 271 4.71 1.89 -0.63
CA GLY A 271 5.12 2.38 -1.94
C GLY A 271 3.99 2.54 -2.95
N GLY A 272 2.76 2.56 -2.46
CA GLY A 272 1.59 2.96 -3.24
C GLY A 272 1.32 4.46 -3.13
N ARG A 273 0.10 4.86 -3.47
CA ARG A 273 -0.32 6.27 -3.49
C ARG A 273 -1.76 6.45 -3.01
N THR A 274 -2.01 7.59 -2.37
CA THR A 274 -3.37 8.06 -2.10
C THR A 274 -3.76 9.11 -3.13
N LEU A 275 -4.85 8.88 -3.85
CA LEU A 275 -5.45 9.83 -4.78
C LEU A 275 -6.83 10.24 -4.27
N ASN A 276 -7.06 11.56 -4.21
CA ASN A 276 -8.35 12.10 -3.79
C ASN A 276 -9.14 12.49 -5.04
N PHE A 277 -10.38 12.04 -5.15
CA PHE A 277 -11.25 12.50 -6.21
C PHE A 277 -12.50 13.17 -5.66
N LEU A 278 -12.84 14.32 -6.25
CA LEU A 278 -13.98 15.14 -5.83
C LEU A 278 -15.16 15.03 -6.81
N LYS A 279 -14.91 14.58 -8.03
CA LYS A 279 -15.90 14.45 -9.09
C LYS A 279 -15.98 13.03 -9.61
N LYS A 280 -17.13 12.63 -10.09
CA LYS A 280 -17.34 11.28 -10.66
C LYS A 280 -16.40 10.96 -11.84
N SER A 281 -16.05 11.95 -12.70
CA SER A 281 -15.10 11.79 -13.81
C SER A 281 -13.67 11.57 -13.33
N ALA A 282 -13.32 12.08 -12.17
CA ALA A 282 -11.97 11.96 -11.61
C ALA A 282 -11.66 10.56 -11.05
N LEU A 283 -12.67 9.69 -10.87
CA LEU A 283 -12.45 8.30 -10.48
C LEU A 283 -11.75 7.50 -11.59
N GLU A 284 -12.23 7.67 -12.83
CA GLU A 284 -11.63 7.01 -14.00
C GLU A 284 -10.19 7.47 -14.21
N GLU A 285 -9.95 8.78 -14.13
CA GLU A 285 -8.61 9.38 -14.18
C GLU A 285 -7.70 8.84 -13.06
N ALA A 286 -8.22 8.72 -11.84
CA ALA A 286 -7.45 8.19 -10.71
C ALA A 286 -7.07 6.72 -10.91
N ILE A 287 -7.96 5.90 -11.47
CA ILE A 287 -7.66 4.49 -11.80
C ILE A 287 -6.58 4.42 -12.89
N GLN A 288 -6.68 5.26 -13.93
CA GLN A 288 -5.67 5.32 -14.99
C GLN A 288 -4.30 5.72 -14.44
N LEU A 289 -4.25 6.75 -13.58
CA LEU A 289 -3.00 7.17 -12.93
C LEU A 289 -2.36 6.07 -12.10
N VAL A 290 -3.16 5.28 -11.37
CA VAL A 290 -2.65 4.10 -10.66
C VAL A 290 -2.07 3.09 -11.63
N GLY A 291 -2.78 2.81 -12.74
CA GLY A 291 -2.31 1.91 -13.77
C GLY A 291 -0.98 2.34 -14.38
N GLU A 292 -0.89 3.60 -14.79
CA GLU A 292 0.34 4.18 -15.34
C GLU A 292 1.50 4.07 -14.35
N GLU A 293 1.26 4.40 -13.08
CA GLU A 293 2.30 4.33 -12.05
C GLU A 293 2.78 2.91 -11.83
N VAL A 294 1.87 1.95 -11.71
CA VAL A 294 2.20 0.53 -11.49
C VAL A 294 3.08 -0.01 -12.61
N HIS A 295 2.82 0.36 -13.87
CA HIS A 295 3.60 -0.10 -15.02
C HIS A 295 4.93 0.63 -15.21
N ARG A 296 5.10 1.82 -14.63
CA ARG A 296 6.33 2.63 -14.74
C ARG A 296 7.23 2.57 -13.51
N GLN A 297 6.91 1.72 -12.54
CA GLN A 297 7.75 1.54 -11.37
C GLN A 297 8.98 0.68 -11.67
N TYR A 298 10.13 1.16 -11.21
CA TYR A 298 11.32 0.33 -11.04
C TYR A 298 11.16 -0.52 -9.79
N ILE A 299 11.24 -1.83 -9.94
CA ILE A 299 11.15 -2.75 -8.79
C ILE A 299 12.55 -2.98 -8.26
N LEU A 300 12.94 -2.17 -7.28
CA LEU A 300 14.20 -2.35 -6.59
C LEU A 300 14.04 -3.37 -5.46
N SER A 301 15.02 -4.24 -5.31
CA SER A 301 15.07 -5.17 -4.21
C SER A 301 16.48 -5.25 -3.61
N PHE A 302 16.57 -5.50 -2.31
CA PHE A 302 17.84 -5.66 -1.62
C PHE A 302 17.70 -6.59 -0.41
N GLU A 303 18.80 -7.23 -0.02
CA GLU A 303 18.90 -8.00 1.21
C GLU A 303 19.36 -7.07 2.34
N PRO A 304 18.53 -6.85 3.38
CA PRO A 304 18.91 -5.99 4.49
C PRO A 304 20.11 -6.60 5.26
N LYS A 305 21.16 -5.81 5.43
CA LYS A 305 22.34 -6.24 6.19
C LYS A 305 22.20 -5.79 7.64
N GLY A 306 21.89 -6.73 8.54
CA GLY A 306 22.02 -6.51 9.98
C GLY A 306 20.93 -5.65 10.60
N GLY A 307 19.70 -5.74 10.12
CA GLY A 307 18.55 -5.10 10.76
C GLY A 307 18.25 -5.69 12.13
N VAL A 308 17.95 -4.84 13.12
CA VAL A 308 17.41 -5.30 14.39
C VAL A 308 15.96 -5.68 14.17
N PRO A 309 15.56 -6.95 14.41
CA PRO A 309 14.18 -7.38 14.24
C PRO A 309 13.22 -6.47 15.00
N GLY A 310 12.09 -6.14 14.36
CA GLY A 310 11.07 -5.31 14.96
C GLY A 310 11.35 -3.79 14.96
N ARG A 311 12.41 -3.32 14.31
CA ARG A 311 12.64 -1.88 14.08
C ARG A 311 12.23 -1.44 12.69
N PHE A 312 11.77 -0.19 12.61
CA PHE A 312 11.51 0.48 11.34
C PHE A 312 12.83 0.92 10.69
N HIS A 313 12.98 0.62 9.41
CA HIS A 313 14.09 1.02 8.58
C HIS A 313 13.60 2.00 7.53
N ALA A 314 14.13 3.22 7.55
CA ALA A 314 13.79 4.23 6.57
C ALA A 314 14.49 3.95 5.23
N ILE A 315 13.71 3.95 4.15
CA ILE A 315 14.23 3.81 2.78
C ILE A 315 14.21 5.15 2.07
N ARG A 316 15.27 5.42 1.35
CA ARG A 316 15.35 6.55 0.42
C ARG A 316 16.03 6.09 -0.87
N VAL A 317 15.47 6.47 -2.00
CA VAL A 317 16.10 6.28 -3.31
C VAL A 317 16.50 7.62 -3.88
N ALA A 318 17.67 7.69 -4.50
CA ALA A 318 18.18 8.86 -5.21
C ALA A 318 18.63 8.46 -6.61
N VAL A 319 18.53 9.38 -7.56
CA VAL A 319 19.09 9.21 -8.89
C VAL A 319 20.49 9.80 -8.87
N LYS A 320 21.47 9.01 -9.28
CA LYS A 320 22.89 9.39 -9.26
C LYS A 320 23.15 10.48 -10.29
N ASP A 321 23.90 11.50 -9.89
CA ASP A 321 24.36 12.60 -10.75
C ASP A 321 23.23 13.36 -11.50
N ARG A 322 21.97 13.20 -11.05
CA ARG A 322 20.77 13.84 -11.62
C ARG A 322 19.86 14.43 -10.54
N PRO A 323 20.26 15.55 -9.90
CA PRO A 323 19.50 16.16 -8.81
C PRO A 323 18.14 16.75 -9.25
N GLU A 324 17.94 16.96 -10.55
CA GLU A 324 16.65 17.41 -11.12
C GLU A 324 15.58 16.31 -11.13
N LEU A 325 15.98 15.05 -11.04
CA LEU A 325 15.07 13.92 -10.99
C LEU A 325 14.65 13.59 -9.55
N ARG A 326 13.40 13.24 -9.39
CA ARG A 326 12.83 12.87 -8.10
C ARG A 326 12.46 11.39 -8.10
N ALA A 327 13.10 10.62 -7.23
CA ALA A 327 12.72 9.24 -6.96
C ALA A 327 11.74 9.20 -5.79
N SER A 328 10.62 8.49 -5.95
CA SER A 328 9.64 8.25 -4.90
C SER A 328 9.50 6.75 -4.70
N THR A 329 9.59 6.31 -3.46
CA THR A 329 9.45 4.91 -3.05
C THR A 329 8.71 4.83 -1.72
N ARG A 330 8.57 3.65 -1.15
CA ARG A 330 8.04 3.49 0.21
C ARG A 330 8.94 4.20 1.24
N ASP A 331 8.35 4.75 2.30
CA ASP A 331 9.08 5.46 3.36
C ASP A 331 10.04 4.54 4.12
N GLY A 332 9.75 3.25 4.17
CA GLY A 332 10.56 2.28 4.89
C GLY A 332 9.88 0.92 5.00
N TYR A 333 10.44 0.07 5.84
CA TYR A 333 9.93 -1.26 6.16
C TYR A 333 10.20 -1.62 7.61
N TRP A 334 9.45 -2.58 8.12
CA TRP A 334 9.73 -3.19 9.42
C TRP A 334 10.59 -4.43 9.23
N ALA A 335 11.76 -4.46 9.87
CA ALA A 335 12.61 -5.65 9.82
C ALA A 335 11.86 -6.82 10.48
N LEU A 336 11.54 -7.84 9.69
CA LEU A 336 10.89 -9.06 10.18
C LEU A 336 11.86 -9.89 11.05
N GLN A 337 11.32 -10.65 11.98
CA GLN A 337 12.09 -11.54 12.87
C GLN A 337 12.66 -12.74 12.12
#